data_eede28cafe349d7c7ac86f013b5a4e9f
#
_entry.id   eede28cafe349d7c7ac86f013b5a4e9f
#
_cell.length_a   1.000
_cell.length_b   1.000
_cell.length_c   1.000
_cell.angle_alpha   90.00
_cell.angle_beta   90.00
_cell.angle_gamma   90.00
#
_symmetry.space_group_name_H-M   'P 1'
#
loop_
_entity.id
_entity.type
_entity.pdbx_description
1 polymer ?
#
loop_
_entity_poly.entity_id
_entity_poly.type
_entity_poly.pdbx_seq_one_letter_code
_entity_poly.pdbx_strand_id
1 'polypeptide(L)'
;ELKLLNEGAEEIKEIEGKLTLLEQKFPGCGEKPSDGDMSVPAENGKPIEKDDLKKFPTFDGKDLDGNEVKSSTLFAKNTVTVVNFWFTTCNPCVEELADLEALNKQLAKKGGAVVGINSFTLDGDKTAISDAKNILAKKGVTYKNIWFDSKSKAGEFTSGLYSYPTTYVVDKNGNIVGEPIVGAITSEKQSEKLQKLIDQAIANSKN
;
A
#
# COMPACT_ATOMS: atom_id res chain seq x y z
N GLU A 1 -6.16 22.61 -41.99
CA GLU A 1 -6.52 21.22 -41.58
C GLU A 1 -5.41 20.22 -41.90
N LEU A 2 -4.85 20.17 -43.14
CA LEU A 2 -3.74 19.25 -43.49
C LEU A 2 -2.46 19.43 -42.65
N LYS A 3 -2.14 20.64 -42.19
CA LYS A 3 -0.95 20.93 -41.37
C LYS A 3 -1.09 20.36 -39.97
N LEU A 4 -2.27 20.47 -39.34
CA LEU A 4 -2.59 19.90 -38.04
C LEU A 4 -2.60 18.37 -38.06
N LEU A 5 -3.04 17.76 -39.16
CA LEU A 5 -3.03 16.29 -39.34
C LEU A 5 -1.57 15.77 -39.45
N ASN A 6 -0.69 16.51 -40.13
CA ASN A 6 0.72 16.12 -40.24
C ASN A 6 1.48 16.28 -38.91
N GLU A 7 1.22 17.39 -38.20
CA GLU A 7 1.83 17.58 -36.85
C GLU A 7 1.39 16.49 -35.88
N GLY A 8 0.11 16.12 -35.86
CA GLY A 8 -0.38 15.01 -35.04
C GLY A 8 0.19 13.64 -35.44
N ALA A 9 0.43 13.41 -36.75
CA ALA A 9 1.06 12.17 -37.22
C ALA A 9 2.53 12.05 -36.84
N GLU A 10 3.26 13.17 -36.74
CA GLU A 10 4.66 13.18 -36.29
C GLU A 10 4.74 12.95 -34.78
N GLU A 11 3.85 13.55 -33.99
CA GLU A 11 3.75 13.30 -32.54
C GLU A 11 3.44 11.83 -32.22
N ILE A 12 2.52 11.21 -32.95
CA ILE A 12 2.20 9.78 -32.80
C ILE A 12 3.42 8.92 -33.08
N LYS A 13 4.19 9.19 -34.15
CA LYS A 13 5.44 8.45 -34.45
C LYS A 13 6.50 8.59 -33.36
N GLU A 14 6.61 9.78 -32.77
CA GLU A 14 7.54 10.00 -31.65
C GLU A 14 7.15 9.23 -30.41
N ILE A 15 5.83 9.17 -30.11
CA ILE A 15 5.28 8.39 -29.00
C ILE A 15 5.49 6.89 -29.24
N GLU A 16 5.20 6.39 -30.42
CA GLU A 16 5.43 4.98 -30.80
C GLU A 16 6.91 4.60 -30.70
N GLY A 17 7.81 5.49 -31.12
CA GLY A 17 9.26 5.28 -30.95
C GLY A 17 9.71 5.21 -29.49
N LYS A 18 9.14 6.04 -28.62
CA LYS A 18 9.39 6.00 -27.19
C LYS A 18 8.81 4.75 -26.53
N LEU A 19 7.62 4.30 -26.97
CA LEU A 19 7.01 3.06 -26.51
C LEU A 19 7.87 1.84 -26.87
N THR A 20 8.33 1.76 -28.12
CA THR A 20 9.20 0.67 -28.60
C THR A 20 10.52 0.61 -27.80
N LEU A 21 11.08 1.77 -27.46
CA LEU A 21 12.29 1.83 -26.65
C LEU A 21 12.05 1.39 -25.20
N LEU A 22 10.88 1.72 -24.65
CA LEU A 22 10.45 1.27 -23.33
C LEU A 22 10.19 -0.25 -23.30
N GLU A 23 9.56 -0.81 -24.32
CA GLU A 23 9.34 -2.26 -24.43
C GLU A 23 10.64 -3.04 -24.58
N GLN A 24 11.64 -2.49 -25.28
CA GLN A 24 12.99 -3.08 -25.33
C GLN A 24 13.70 -3.02 -23.98
N LYS A 25 13.50 -1.96 -23.22
CA LYS A 25 14.13 -1.76 -21.92
C LYS A 25 13.43 -2.49 -20.79
N PHE A 26 12.13 -2.72 -20.96
CA PHE A 26 11.25 -3.40 -20.01
C PHE A 26 10.33 -4.35 -20.78
N PRO A 27 10.81 -5.55 -21.16
CA PRO A 27 10.00 -6.52 -21.90
C PRO A 27 8.72 -6.88 -21.13
N GLY A 28 7.55 -6.75 -21.79
CA GLY A 28 6.25 -7.04 -21.19
C GLY A 28 5.54 -5.85 -20.54
N CYS A 29 6.09 -4.63 -20.56
CA CYS A 29 5.43 -3.46 -19.96
C CYS A 29 4.16 -2.99 -20.69
N GLY A 30 3.87 -3.50 -21.89
CA GLY A 30 2.67 -3.19 -22.69
C GLY A 30 1.61 -4.29 -22.70
N GLU A 31 1.86 -5.43 -22.10
CA GLU A 31 0.87 -6.52 -22.05
C GLU A 31 -0.14 -6.28 -20.93
N LYS A 32 -1.44 -6.42 -21.27
CA LYS A 32 -2.49 -6.42 -20.25
C LYS A 32 -2.23 -7.58 -19.30
N PRO A 33 -2.21 -7.37 -17.98
CA PRO A 33 -2.08 -8.49 -17.04
C PRO A 33 -3.22 -9.48 -17.31
N SER A 34 -2.87 -10.72 -17.60
CA SER A 34 -3.85 -11.81 -17.59
C SER A 34 -4.36 -11.96 -16.17
N ASP A 35 -5.68 -12.09 -16.01
CA ASP A 35 -6.31 -12.33 -14.72
C ASP A 35 -5.63 -13.52 -14.02
N GLY A 36 -4.74 -13.25 -13.09
CA GLY A 36 -4.15 -14.28 -12.22
C GLY A 36 -2.65 -14.21 -11.93
N ASP A 37 -1.85 -13.38 -12.59
CA ASP A 37 -0.41 -13.32 -12.30
C ASP A 37 0.09 -11.87 -12.16
N MET A 38 0.07 -11.37 -10.94
CA MET A 38 0.73 -10.12 -10.55
C MET A 38 2.02 -10.41 -9.80
N SER A 39 3.00 -10.98 -10.51
CA SER A 39 4.37 -11.05 -10.03
C SER A 39 5.05 -9.69 -10.20
N VAL A 40 5.43 -9.08 -9.09
CA VAL A 40 6.24 -7.85 -9.06
C VAL A 40 7.65 -8.19 -9.58
N PRO A 41 8.22 -7.47 -10.57
CA PRO A 41 9.60 -7.71 -10.98
C PRO A 41 10.57 -7.35 -9.86
N ALA A 42 11.30 -8.34 -9.35
CA ALA A 42 12.41 -8.10 -8.42
C ALA A 42 13.60 -7.49 -9.16
N GLU A 43 14.16 -6.40 -8.66
CA GLU A 43 15.53 -5.99 -9.01
C GLU A 43 16.48 -7.16 -8.69
N ASN A 44 17.26 -7.57 -9.70
CA ASN A 44 18.26 -8.66 -9.71
C ASN A 44 17.82 -10.04 -10.19
N GLY A 45 16.73 -10.18 -10.94
CA GLY A 45 16.49 -11.40 -11.74
C GLY A 45 16.30 -12.71 -10.96
N LYS A 46 16.04 -12.64 -9.64
CA LYS A 46 15.62 -13.81 -8.86
C LYS A 46 14.10 -13.80 -8.74
N PRO A 47 13.38 -14.86 -9.10
CA PRO A 47 11.96 -14.97 -8.80
C PRO A 47 11.75 -14.86 -7.29
N ILE A 48 10.83 -13.99 -6.86
CA ILE A 48 10.39 -13.95 -5.46
C ILE A 48 9.72 -15.29 -5.19
N GLU A 49 10.26 -16.07 -4.26
CA GLU A 49 9.66 -17.35 -3.89
C GLU A 49 8.27 -17.10 -3.27
N LYS A 50 7.29 -17.95 -3.62
CA LYS A 50 5.89 -17.84 -3.18
C LYS A 50 5.73 -17.70 -1.65
N ASP A 51 6.69 -18.18 -0.86
CA ASP A 51 6.69 -18.06 0.59
C ASP A 51 7.12 -16.67 1.10
N ASP A 52 7.96 -15.93 0.35
CA ASP A 52 8.35 -14.56 0.71
C ASP A 52 7.21 -13.55 0.47
N LEU A 53 6.31 -13.81 -0.48
CA LEU A 53 5.12 -12.99 -0.75
C LEU A 53 4.04 -13.13 0.34
N LYS A 54 4.13 -14.14 1.19
CA LYS A 54 3.18 -14.35 2.30
C LYS A 54 3.51 -13.56 3.57
N LYS A 55 4.71 -13.00 3.68
CA LYS A 55 5.14 -12.24 4.85
C LYS A 55 5.14 -10.74 4.56
N PHE A 56 4.53 -9.97 5.45
CA PHE A 56 4.72 -8.53 5.42
C PHE A 56 6.17 -8.20 5.79
N PRO A 57 6.85 -7.29 5.07
CA PRO A 57 8.25 -6.96 5.37
C PRO A 57 8.44 -6.49 6.81
N THR A 58 9.49 -6.97 7.44
CA THR A 58 9.84 -6.55 8.80
C THR A 58 10.39 -5.11 8.79
N PHE A 59 10.04 -4.34 9.82
CA PHE A 59 10.55 -3.00 10.03
C PHE A 59 10.75 -2.67 11.50
N ASP A 60 11.72 -1.82 11.75
CA ASP A 60 11.86 -1.03 12.96
C ASP A 60 11.62 0.43 12.54
N GLY A 61 10.60 1.04 13.07
CA GLY A 61 10.15 2.37 12.68
C GLY A 61 9.70 3.19 13.85
N LYS A 62 9.02 4.29 13.58
CA LYS A 62 8.42 5.18 14.58
C LYS A 62 7.02 5.57 14.16
N ASP A 63 6.17 5.88 15.14
CA ASP A 63 4.93 6.58 14.84
C ASP A 63 5.22 8.07 14.59
N LEU A 64 4.19 8.82 14.20
CA LEU A 64 4.36 10.24 13.85
C LEU A 64 4.71 11.11 15.08
N ASP A 65 4.56 10.57 16.30
CA ASP A 65 4.97 11.23 17.57
C ASP A 65 6.40 10.86 18.00
N GLY A 66 7.07 9.98 17.23
CA GLY A 66 8.45 9.57 17.46
C GLY A 66 8.62 8.35 18.36
N ASN A 67 7.52 7.70 18.79
CA ASN A 67 7.59 6.48 19.57
C ASN A 67 8.00 5.29 18.69
N GLU A 68 8.88 4.43 19.21
CA GLU A 68 9.35 3.25 18.47
C GLU A 68 8.22 2.25 18.20
N VAL A 69 8.21 1.73 16.99
CA VAL A 69 7.26 0.70 16.53
C VAL A 69 8.03 -0.39 15.80
N LYS A 70 7.97 -1.61 16.31
CA LYS A 70 8.56 -2.80 15.67
C LYS A 70 7.47 -3.66 15.06
N SER A 71 7.63 -4.06 13.81
CA SER A 71 6.65 -4.90 13.10
C SER A 71 6.31 -6.18 13.86
N SER A 72 7.31 -6.85 14.42
CA SER A 72 7.13 -8.10 15.18
C SER A 72 6.20 -7.91 16.38
N THR A 73 6.40 -6.82 17.15
CA THR A 73 5.56 -6.50 18.31
C THR A 73 4.18 -6.01 17.89
N LEU A 74 4.12 -5.20 16.82
CA LEU A 74 2.87 -4.65 16.29
C LEU A 74 1.92 -5.77 15.86
N PHE A 75 2.38 -6.70 15.03
CA PHE A 75 1.55 -7.80 14.55
C PHE A 75 1.20 -8.79 15.65
N ALA A 76 2.17 -9.18 16.50
CA ALA A 76 1.94 -10.15 17.56
C ALA A 76 0.91 -9.70 18.62
N LYS A 77 0.75 -8.38 18.82
CA LYS A 77 -0.26 -7.81 19.72
C LYS A 77 -1.67 -7.82 19.18
N ASN A 78 -1.83 -7.92 17.87
CA ASN A 78 -3.12 -7.80 17.20
C ASN A 78 -3.56 -9.15 16.63
N THR A 79 -4.82 -9.50 16.76
CA THR A 79 -5.40 -10.66 16.08
C THR A 79 -5.39 -10.49 14.56
N VAL A 80 -5.50 -9.26 14.11
CA VAL A 80 -5.40 -8.81 12.73
C VAL A 80 -4.94 -7.37 12.69
N THR A 81 -4.08 -7.02 11.73
CA THR A 81 -3.68 -5.64 11.44
C THR A 81 -4.03 -5.32 9.99
N VAL A 82 -4.82 -4.28 9.79
CA VAL A 82 -5.08 -3.69 8.47
C VAL A 82 -4.05 -2.61 8.23
N VAL A 83 -3.19 -2.78 7.22
CA VAL A 83 -2.11 -1.85 6.88
C VAL A 83 -2.50 -1.09 5.63
N ASN A 84 -2.75 0.21 5.77
CA ASN A 84 -3.15 1.09 4.68
C ASN A 84 -1.98 2.00 4.25
N PHE A 85 -1.66 1.98 2.98
CA PHE A 85 -0.65 2.84 2.37
C PHE A 85 -1.33 4.03 1.70
N TRP A 86 -0.87 5.23 2.02
CA TRP A 86 -1.45 6.49 1.57
C TRP A 86 -0.40 7.60 1.43
N PHE A 87 -0.80 8.77 0.92
CA PHE A 87 0.00 9.99 0.99
C PHE A 87 -0.89 11.24 1.01
N THR A 88 -0.33 12.36 1.48
CA THR A 88 -1.10 13.57 1.86
C THR A 88 -1.83 14.24 0.70
N THR A 89 -1.34 14.14 -0.53
CA THR A 89 -1.97 14.73 -1.73
C THR A 89 -2.82 13.75 -2.53
N CYS A 90 -3.00 12.52 -2.03
CA CYS A 90 -3.86 11.51 -2.63
C CYS A 90 -5.31 11.73 -2.17
N ASN A 91 -6.14 12.37 -2.99
CA ASN A 91 -7.54 12.65 -2.63
C ASN A 91 -8.32 11.41 -2.21
N PRO A 92 -8.37 10.29 -2.99
CA PRO A 92 -9.10 9.09 -2.57
C PRO A 92 -8.55 8.48 -1.28
N CYS A 93 -7.24 8.57 -1.02
CA CYS A 93 -6.66 8.11 0.24
C CYS A 93 -7.16 8.95 1.43
N VAL A 94 -7.18 10.27 1.29
CA VAL A 94 -7.63 11.19 2.34
C VAL A 94 -9.13 11.05 2.59
N GLU A 95 -9.91 10.76 1.57
CA GLU A 95 -11.36 10.55 1.70
C GLU A 95 -11.69 9.33 2.54
N GLU A 96 -10.98 8.20 2.38
CA GLU A 96 -11.25 6.95 3.11
C GLU A 96 -10.76 6.92 4.58
N LEU A 97 -9.97 7.92 5.02
CA LEU A 97 -9.37 7.90 6.37
C LEU A 97 -10.41 7.79 7.50
N ALA A 98 -11.57 8.40 7.33
CA ALA A 98 -12.66 8.34 8.32
C ALA A 98 -13.29 6.93 8.37
N ASP A 99 -13.41 6.25 7.23
CA ASP A 99 -13.93 4.88 7.15
C ASP A 99 -12.92 3.89 7.77
N LEU A 100 -11.62 4.12 7.53
CA LEU A 100 -10.55 3.36 8.19
C LEU A 100 -10.55 3.58 9.71
N GLU A 101 -10.84 4.79 10.20
CA GLU A 101 -11.01 5.04 11.63
C GLU A 101 -12.23 4.31 12.21
N ALA A 102 -13.35 4.30 11.49
CA ALA A 102 -14.52 3.53 11.90
C ALA A 102 -14.21 2.02 11.97
N LEU A 103 -13.48 1.50 10.97
CA LEU A 103 -12.98 0.13 10.96
C LEU A 103 -12.03 -0.14 12.13
N ASN A 104 -11.11 0.78 12.42
CA ASN A 104 -10.17 0.66 13.55
C ASN A 104 -10.91 0.46 14.88
N LYS A 105 -11.95 1.28 15.12
CA LYS A 105 -12.79 1.15 16.33
C LYS A 105 -13.54 -0.19 16.39
N GLN A 106 -13.95 -0.73 15.25
CA GLN A 106 -14.59 -2.06 15.19
C GLN A 106 -13.56 -3.17 15.47
N LEU A 107 -12.37 -3.08 14.87
CA LEU A 107 -11.30 -4.06 15.05
C LEU A 107 -10.75 -4.08 16.47
N ALA A 108 -10.65 -2.92 17.12
CA ALA A 108 -10.20 -2.82 18.51
C ALA A 108 -11.03 -3.70 19.47
N LYS A 109 -12.35 -3.83 19.22
CA LYS A 109 -13.24 -4.73 19.99
C LYS A 109 -12.94 -6.21 19.80
N LYS A 110 -12.22 -6.55 18.71
CA LYS A 110 -11.81 -7.92 18.37
C LYS A 110 -10.30 -8.15 18.58
N GLY A 111 -9.60 -7.20 19.21
CA GLY A 111 -8.16 -7.25 19.43
C GLY A 111 -7.32 -6.96 18.18
N GLY A 112 -7.90 -6.36 17.16
CA GLY A 112 -7.21 -5.93 15.93
C GLY A 112 -7.00 -4.42 15.87
N ALA A 113 -6.31 -3.96 14.83
CA ALA A 113 -6.04 -2.54 14.62
C ALA A 113 -5.89 -2.19 13.13
N VAL A 114 -6.09 -0.91 12.81
CA VAL A 114 -5.63 -0.30 11.56
C VAL A 114 -4.29 0.40 11.80
N VAL A 115 -3.41 0.37 10.82
CA VAL A 115 -2.14 1.11 10.81
C VAL A 115 -1.98 1.79 9.46
N GLY A 116 -1.66 3.09 9.46
CA GLY A 116 -1.35 3.84 8.26
C GLY A 116 0.16 3.90 8.01
N ILE A 117 0.55 3.84 6.75
CA ILE A 117 1.91 4.14 6.29
C ILE A 117 1.79 5.23 5.23
N ASN A 118 2.26 6.43 5.56
CA ASN A 118 2.31 7.51 4.59
C ASN A 118 3.65 7.49 3.86
N SER A 119 3.64 7.26 2.55
CA SER A 119 4.87 7.13 1.75
C SER A 119 5.74 8.39 1.73
N PHE A 120 5.17 9.57 2.01
CA PHE A 120 5.93 10.81 2.09
C PHE A 120 6.64 11.01 3.43
N THR A 121 6.22 10.29 4.49
CA THR A 121 6.83 10.40 5.82
C THR A 121 8.01 9.47 6.03
N LEU A 122 8.37 8.65 5.03
CA LEU A 122 9.56 7.79 5.11
C LEU A 122 10.80 8.62 5.45
N ASP A 123 11.79 7.99 6.09
CA ASP A 123 13.00 8.62 6.60
C ASP A 123 12.76 9.70 7.68
N GLY A 124 11.51 9.87 8.10
CA GLY A 124 11.15 10.82 9.15
C GLY A 124 11.12 12.27 8.67
N ASP A 125 10.74 12.53 7.40
CA ASP A 125 10.59 13.88 6.88
C ASP A 125 9.63 14.70 7.75
N LYS A 126 10.17 15.74 8.38
CA LYS A 126 9.44 16.53 9.39
C LYS A 126 8.26 17.31 8.78
N THR A 127 8.40 17.80 7.56
CA THR A 127 7.36 18.54 6.86
C THR A 127 6.22 17.61 6.51
N ALA A 128 6.54 16.47 5.87
CA ALA A 128 5.53 15.47 5.52
C ALA A 128 4.83 14.90 6.77
N ILE A 129 5.55 14.69 7.88
CA ILE A 129 4.95 14.27 9.16
C ILE A 129 3.98 15.33 9.68
N SER A 130 4.35 16.61 9.65
CA SER A 130 3.48 17.71 10.07
C SER A 130 2.20 17.77 9.22
N ASP A 131 2.33 17.67 7.91
CA ASP A 131 1.21 17.67 6.97
C ASP A 131 0.28 16.46 7.18
N ALA A 132 0.88 15.27 7.35
CA ALA A 132 0.13 14.05 7.65
C ALA A 132 -0.67 14.20 8.95
N LYS A 133 -0.04 14.68 10.04
CA LYS A 133 -0.73 14.93 11.32
C LYS A 133 -1.91 15.89 11.19
N ASN A 134 -1.74 16.97 10.43
CA ASN A 134 -2.80 17.94 10.20
C ASN A 134 -4.01 17.33 9.48
N ILE A 135 -3.78 16.48 8.47
CA ILE A 135 -4.84 15.77 7.75
C ILE A 135 -5.52 14.74 8.65
N LEU A 136 -4.73 13.91 9.36
CA LEU A 136 -5.26 12.90 10.26
C LEU A 136 -6.13 13.52 11.36
N ALA A 137 -5.69 14.63 11.95
CA ALA A 137 -6.46 15.36 12.96
C ALA A 137 -7.79 15.89 12.40
N LYS A 138 -7.77 16.49 11.19
CA LYS A 138 -8.98 16.98 10.51
C LYS A 138 -9.98 15.86 10.20
N LYS A 139 -9.48 14.64 9.92
CA LYS A 139 -10.30 13.46 9.64
C LYS A 139 -10.68 12.67 10.90
N GLY A 140 -10.23 13.09 12.08
CA GLY A 140 -10.50 12.44 13.36
C GLY A 140 -9.87 11.07 13.51
N VAL A 141 -8.75 10.82 12.83
CA VAL A 141 -8.01 9.55 12.87
C VAL A 141 -7.23 9.43 14.16
N THR A 142 -7.39 8.27 14.82
CA THR A 142 -6.70 7.95 16.08
C THR A 142 -5.79 6.73 15.97
N TYR A 143 -5.91 5.93 14.90
CA TYR A 143 -5.02 4.78 14.68
C TYR A 143 -3.60 5.23 14.33
N LYS A 144 -2.63 4.37 14.66
CA LYS A 144 -1.21 4.67 14.43
C LYS A 144 -0.91 4.85 12.95
N ASN A 145 -0.19 5.93 12.65
CA ASN A 145 0.51 6.10 11.40
C ASN A 145 2.01 6.00 11.68
N ILE A 146 2.73 5.23 10.88
CA ILE A 146 4.14 4.88 11.11
C ILE A 146 4.99 5.21 9.90
N TRP A 147 6.27 5.43 10.16
CA TRP A 147 7.29 5.60 9.15
C TRP A 147 8.55 4.80 9.53
N PHE A 148 9.38 4.50 8.57
CA PHE A 148 10.63 3.76 8.69
C PHE A 148 11.60 4.21 7.58
N ASP A 149 12.84 3.71 7.62
CA ASP A 149 13.87 3.98 6.62
C ASP A 149 13.42 3.48 5.24
N SER A 150 13.51 4.35 4.24
CA SER A 150 13.15 4.05 2.85
C SER A 150 14.00 2.95 2.22
N LYS A 151 15.22 2.73 2.72
CA LYS A 151 16.16 1.67 2.29
C LYS A 151 15.96 0.37 3.05
N SER A 152 15.06 0.32 4.05
CA SER A 152 14.68 -0.93 4.69
C SER A 152 13.84 -1.80 3.75
N LYS A 153 13.73 -3.11 4.03
CA LYS A 153 12.84 -4.01 3.25
C LYS A 153 11.40 -3.48 3.18
N ALA A 154 10.89 -2.88 4.24
CA ALA A 154 9.56 -2.29 4.25
C ALA A 154 9.51 -0.97 3.45
N GLY A 155 10.59 -0.20 3.44
CA GLY A 155 10.73 1.01 2.64
C GLY A 155 10.76 0.69 1.14
N GLU A 156 11.56 -0.31 0.74
CA GLU A 156 11.60 -0.82 -0.64
C GLU A 156 10.23 -1.35 -1.08
N PHE A 157 9.57 -2.13 -0.22
CA PHE A 157 8.21 -2.61 -0.45
C PHE A 157 7.21 -1.43 -0.67
N THR A 158 7.28 -0.40 0.18
CA THR A 158 6.44 0.80 0.06
C THR A 158 6.71 1.55 -1.24
N SER A 159 7.97 1.69 -1.62
CA SER A 159 8.38 2.35 -2.86
C SER A 159 8.02 1.56 -4.12
N GLY A 160 7.84 0.25 -4.00
CA GLY A 160 7.40 -0.64 -5.07
C GLY A 160 5.88 -0.61 -5.32
N LEU A 161 5.09 0.10 -4.49
CA LEU A 161 3.65 0.21 -4.70
C LEU A 161 3.35 1.14 -5.88
N TYR A 162 2.63 0.62 -6.86
CA TYR A 162 2.29 1.35 -8.10
C TYR A 162 0.96 2.12 -8.02
N SER A 163 0.16 1.91 -6.97
CA SER A 163 -1.15 2.54 -6.82
C SER A 163 -1.47 2.86 -5.37
N TYR A 164 -2.22 3.93 -5.16
CA TYR A 164 -2.68 4.38 -3.85
C TYR A 164 -4.16 4.79 -3.89
N PRO A 165 -4.94 4.54 -2.81
CA PRO A 165 -4.51 3.79 -1.64
C PRO A 165 -4.34 2.30 -1.94
N THR A 166 -3.49 1.61 -1.18
CA THR A 166 -3.39 0.15 -1.17
C THR A 166 -3.46 -0.35 0.25
N THR A 167 -4.27 -1.38 0.49
CA THR A 167 -4.54 -1.92 1.82
C THR A 167 -4.21 -3.41 1.88
N TYR A 168 -3.40 -3.79 2.86
CA TYR A 168 -3.07 -5.18 3.18
C TYR A 168 -3.73 -5.61 4.49
N VAL A 169 -4.10 -6.87 4.58
CA VAL A 169 -4.50 -7.51 5.83
C VAL A 169 -3.39 -8.44 6.28
N VAL A 170 -2.95 -8.27 7.53
CA VAL A 170 -1.82 -9.01 8.10
C VAL A 170 -2.27 -9.72 9.37
N ASP A 171 -1.94 -11.01 9.53
CA ASP A 171 -2.25 -11.79 10.72
C ASP A 171 -1.26 -11.54 11.87
N LYS A 172 -1.51 -12.14 13.04
CA LYS A 172 -0.65 -12.03 14.25
C LYS A 172 0.79 -12.51 14.04
N ASN A 173 1.03 -13.34 13.02
CA ASN A 173 2.33 -13.91 12.69
C ASN A 173 3.07 -13.09 11.63
N GLY A 174 2.49 -11.97 11.18
CA GLY A 174 3.03 -11.12 10.14
C GLY A 174 2.81 -11.67 8.72
N ASN A 175 1.91 -12.62 8.52
CA ASN A 175 1.59 -13.11 7.19
C ASN A 175 0.55 -12.20 6.52
N ILE A 176 0.76 -11.91 5.25
CA ILE A 176 -0.22 -11.25 4.41
C ILE A 176 -1.36 -12.24 4.13
N VAL A 177 -2.60 -11.83 4.37
CA VAL A 177 -3.80 -12.64 4.16
C VAL A 177 -4.47 -12.23 2.86
N GLY A 178 -4.41 -13.12 1.87
CA GLY A 178 -4.96 -12.89 0.54
C GLY A 178 -4.26 -11.78 -0.24
N GLU A 179 -4.91 -11.34 -1.31
CA GLU A 179 -4.40 -10.29 -2.19
C GLU A 179 -4.71 -8.89 -1.65
N PRO A 180 -3.83 -7.89 -1.87
CA PRO A 180 -4.08 -6.53 -1.44
C PRO A 180 -5.35 -5.96 -2.08
N ILE A 181 -5.89 -4.95 -1.43
CA ILE A 181 -6.97 -4.13 -1.97
C ILE A 181 -6.33 -2.90 -2.58
N VAL A 182 -6.39 -2.80 -3.89
CA VAL A 182 -5.90 -1.66 -4.67
C VAL A 182 -7.07 -0.72 -4.93
N GLY A 183 -6.93 0.54 -4.52
CA GLY A 183 -7.98 1.55 -4.53
C GLY A 183 -8.71 1.67 -3.19
N ALA A 184 -9.56 2.69 -3.09
CA ALA A 184 -10.24 3.04 -1.85
C ALA A 184 -11.20 1.95 -1.38
N ILE A 185 -11.25 1.73 -0.06
CA ILE A 185 -12.14 0.73 0.57
C ILE A 185 -13.59 1.18 0.67
N THR A 186 -13.91 2.39 0.21
CA THR A 186 -15.23 3.01 0.32
C THR A 186 -16.30 2.37 -0.57
N SER A 187 -15.92 1.64 -1.63
CA SER A 187 -16.87 0.92 -2.46
C SER A 187 -17.33 -0.37 -1.78
N GLU A 188 -18.60 -0.73 -1.96
CA GLU A 188 -19.19 -1.95 -1.39
C GLU A 188 -18.36 -3.20 -1.68
N LYS A 189 -17.94 -3.39 -2.95
CA LYS A 189 -17.10 -4.52 -3.37
C LYS A 189 -15.77 -4.59 -2.62
N GLN A 190 -15.09 -3.45 -2.44
CA GLN A 190 -13.79 -3.39 -1.73
C GLN A 190 -13.97 -3.61 -0.23
N SER A 191 -15.02 -3.02 0.34
CA SER A 191 -15.39 -3.20 1.75
C SER A 191 -15.70 -4.66 2.07
N GLU A 192 -16.49 -5.34 1.24
CA GLU A 192 -16.78 -6.76 1.39
C GLU A 192 -15.53 -7.64 1.27
N LYS A 193 -14.64 -7.34 0.29
CA LYS A 193 -13.37 -8.04 0.14
C LYS A 193 -12.51 -7.86 1.40
N LEU A 194 -12.40 -6.64 1.90
CA LEU A 194 -11.64 -6.33 3.13
C LEU A 194 -12.19 -7.11 4.33
N GLN A 195 -13.52 -7.12 4.52
CA GLN A 195 -14.14 -7.84 5.61
C GLN A 195 -13.85 -9.35 5.56
N LYS A 196 -13.93 -9.98 4.38
CA LYS A 196 -13.57 -11.39 4.19
C LYS A 196 -12.11 -11.69 4.59
N LEU A 197 -11.19 -10.84 4.19
CA LEU A 197 -9.77 -11.01 4.56
C LEU A 197 -9.54 -10.83 6.06
N ILE A 198 -10.22 -9.89 6.68
CA ILE A 198 -10.18 -9.67 8.14
C ILE A 198 -10.71 -10.91 8.87
N ASP A 199 -11.84 -11.44 8.47
CA ASP A 199 -12.45 -12.61 9.11
C ASP A 199 -11.54 -13.84 8.96
N GLN A 200 -10.89 -14.01 7.81
CA GLN A 200 -9.88 -15.04 7.57
C GLN A 200 -8.67 -14.88 8.48
N ALA A 201 -8.12 -13.67 8.61
CA ALA A 201 -6.98 -13.38 9.50
C ALA A 201 -7.31 -13.70 10.97
N ILE A 202 -8.51 -13.30 11.41
CA ILE A 202 -8.98 -13.58 12.79
C ILE A 202 -9.17 -15.10 13.01
N ALA A 203 -9.68 -15.83 12.02
CA ALA A 203 -9.80 -17.28 12.10
C ALA A 203 -8.43 -17.96 12.23
N ASN A 204 -7.45 -17.53 11.43
CA ASN A 204 -6.07 -18.03 11.51
C ASN A 204 -5.38 -17.71 12.85
N SER A 205 -5.80 -16.65 13.55
CA SER A 205 -5.22 -16.26 14.83
C SER A 205 -5.65 -17.14 16.01
N LYS A 206 -6.69 -17.96 15.83
CA LYS A 206 -7.24 -18.86 16.87
C LYS A 206 -6.60 -20.25 16.87
N ASN A 207 -5.88 -20.58 15.81
CA ASN A 207 -5.10 -21.80 15.66
C ASN A 207 -3.62 -21.53 15.95
#